data_8ada9fa2b63b2e986949ae23b0acfae0
#
_entry.id   8ada9fa2b63b2e986949ae23b0acfae0
#
_cell.length_a   1.000
_cell.length_b   1.000
_cell.length_c   1.000
_cell.angle_alpha   90.00
_cell.angle_beta   90.00
_cell.angle_gamma   90.00
#
_symmetry.space_group_name_H-M   'P 1'
#
loop_
_entity.id
_entity.type
_entity.pdbx_description
1 polymer ?
#
loop_
_entity_poly.entity_id
_entity_poly.type
_entity_poly.pdbx_seq_one_letter_code
_entity_poly.pdbx_strand_id
1 'polypeptide(L)'
;MDYDFCVKGSECGDILVRLDSRAKRYIFRCRGGKLYCTAPLKFNEDDMLRSVAKLQPQLEKLMKENSDHDTGFKFSPDTRIDTEYIHFHMEKADVNKAQAKWNGDNMVCLYSDNLNWADESFHEWLRSAMEAWLSNVAKGVFPERLKKMADARGLKYRELKITKAKSRWGSCNARKNICLSCYLLILPTYLQDYIMQHELTHLLEMNHGARFHALLDEAVGGMDAKYSEEMKRYRP
;
A
#
# COMPACT_ATOMS: atom_id res chain seq x y z
N MET A 1 -6.51 6.41 -12.49
CA MET A 1 -7.77 5.63 -12.46
C MET A 1 -8.70 6.29 -13.42
N ASP A 2 -9.25 5.53 -14.37
CA ASP A 2 -10.20 6.04 -15.31
C ASP A 2 -11.57 6.19 -14.60
N TYR A 3 -12.22 7.32 -14.82
CA TYR A 3 -13.60 7.57 -14.43
C TYR A 3 -14.43 7.85 -15.69
N ASP A 4 -15.72 7.52 -15.63
CA ASP A 4 -16.58 7.64 -16.80
C ASP A 4 -17.09 9.07 -16.98
N PHE A 5 -17.39 9.77 -15.87
CA PHE A 5 -17.83 11.17 -15.88
C PHE A 5 -17.64 11.86 -14.52
N CYS A 6 -17.91 13.16 -14.46
CA CYS A 6 -17.82 13.99 -13.26
C CYS A 6 -19.17 14.63 -12.96
N VAL A 7 -19.67 14.46 -11.74
CA VAL A 7 -20.81 15.20 -11.21
C VAL A 7 -20.30 16.40 -10.44
N LYS A 8 -20.73 17.60 -10.85
CA LYS A 8 -20.26 18.88 -10.30
C LYS A 8 -21.20 19.41 -9.24
N GLY A 9 -20.64 20.17 -8.30
CA GLY A 9 -21.44 21.01 -7.37
C GLY A 9 -22.12 20.23 -6.25
N SER A 10 -21.60 19.06 -5.84
CA SER A 10 -22.06 18.43 -4.61
C SER A 10 -21.60 19.21 -3.37
N GLU A 11 -22.25 19.00 -2.22
CA GLU A 11 -21.86 19.61 -0.93
C GLU A 11 -20.41 19.24 -0.52
N CYS A 12 -19.89 18.13 -1.05
CA CYS A 12 -18.51 17.68 -0.84
C CYS A 12 -17.59 17.97 -2.05
N GLY A 13 -17.97 18.88 -2.95
CA GLY A 13 -17.22 19.21 -4.16
C GLY A 13 -17.56 18.32 -5.36
N ASP A 14 -16.66 18.30 -6.35
CA ASP A 14 -16.85 17.51 -7.57
C ASP A 14 -16.61 16.02 -7.31
N ILE A 15 -17.49 15.18 -7.87
CA ILE A 15 -17.44 13.71 -7.69
C ILE A 15 -17.08 13.04 -9.00
N LEU A 16 -15.97 12.31 -9.02
CA LEU A 16 -15.54 11.52 -10.15
C LEU A 16 -16.22 10.14 -10.10
N VAL A 17 -17.11 9.86 -11.06
CA VAL A 17 -17.95 8.66 -11.05
C VAL A 17 -17.42 7.61 -12.00
N ARG A 18 -17.34 6.38 -11.52
CA ARG A 18 -17.04 5.17 -12.30
C ARG A 18 -18.22 4.20 -12.19
N LEU A 19 -18.71 3.72 -13.33
CA LEU A 19 -19.73 2.69 -13.38
C LEU A 19 -19.09 1.29 -13.28
N ASP A 20 -19.65 0.42 -12.45
CA ASP A 20 -19.21 -0.97 -12.30
C ASP A 20 -20.43 -1.90 -12.24
N SER A 21 -20.49 -2.88 -13.15
CA SER A 21 -21.59 -3.87 -13.21
C SER A 21 -21.74 -4.72 -11.95
N ARG A 22 -20.69 -4.80 -11.12
CA ARG A 22 -20.69 -5.56 -9.86
C ARG A 22 -21.12 -4.70 -8.68
N ALA A 23 -21.15 -3.37 -8.84
CA ALA A 23 -21.60 -2.47 -7.78
C ALA A 23 -23.13 -2.57 -7.61
N LYS A 24 -23.58 -2.81 -6.38
CA LYS A 24 -25.00 -2.83 -5.99
C LYS A 24 -25.45 -1.58 -5.24
N ARG A 25 -24.50 -0.68 -4.93
CA ARG A 25 -24.69 0.56 -4.18
C ARG A 25 -23.63 1.58 -4.55
N TYR A 26 -23.82 2.84 -4.20
CA TYR A 26 -22.79 3.87 -4.31
C TYR A 26 -21.68 3.62 -3.26
N ILE A 27 -20.45 3.59 -3.72
CA ILE A 27 -19.27 3.39 -2.87
C ILE A 27 -18.38 4.62 -3.05
N PHE A 28 -18.29 5.43 -2.01
CA PHE A 28 -17.48 6.64 -2.01
C PHE A 28 -16.07 6.36 -1.50
N ARG A 29 -15.08 7.01 -2.12
CA ARG A 29 -13.67 7.01 -1.72
C ARG A 29 -13.11 8.40 -1.90
N CYS A 30 -12.27 8.83 -0.97
CA CYS A 30 -11.51 10.06 -1.14
C CYS A 30 -10.06 9.73 -1.51
N ARG A 31 -9.48 10.52 -2.43
CA ARG A 31 -8.10 10.38 -2.86
C ARG A 31 -7.60 11.72 -3.40
N GLY A 32 -6.46 12.24 -2.88
CA GLY A 32 -5.94 13.53 -3.31
C GLY A 32 -6.93 14.68 -3.14
N GLY A 33 -7.68 14.70 -2.03
CA GLY A 33 -8.71 15.70 -1.81
C GLY A 33 -9.90 15.64 -2.78
N LYS A 34 -9.96 14.62 -3.68
CA LYS A 34 -11.04 14.40 -4.65
C LYS A 34 -11.94 13.26 -4.21
N LEU A 35 -13.23 13.41 -4.42
CA LEU A 35 -14.21 12.38 -4.12
C LEU A 35 -14.48 11.52 -5.36
N TYR A 36 -14.35 10.22 -5.18
CA TYR A 36 -14.62 9.21 -6.19
C TYR A 36 -15.84 8.38 -5.78
N CYS A 37 -16.72 8.09 -6.74
CA CYS A 37 -17.87 7.23 -6.54
C CYS A 37 -17.80 6.04 -7.51
N THR A 38 -17.85 4.81 -6.99
CA THR A 38 -18.16 3.64 -7.80
C THR A 38 -19.66 3.40 -7.73
N ALA A 39 -20.34 3.44 -8.88
CA ALA A 39 -21.78 3.40 -8.99
C ALA A 39 -22.28 2.18 -9.79
N PRO A 40 -23.50 1.68 -9.56
CA PRO A 40 -24.14 0.69 -10.41
C PRO A 40 -24.31 1.19 -11.85
N LEU A 41 -24.45 0.28 -12.82
CA LEU A 41 -24.74 0.64 -14.22
C LEU A 41 -26.05 1.45 -14.35
N LYS A 42 -27.04 1.18 -13.51
CA LYS A 42 -28.28 2.00 -13.41
C LYS A 42 -28.00 3.19 -12.49
N PHE A 43 -27.14 4.09 -12.96
CA PHE A 43 -26.78 5.31 -12.23
C PHE A 43 -27.97 6.30 -12.22
N ASN A 44 -28.21 6.90 -11.08
CA ASN A 44 -29.13 8.04 -10.92
C ASN A 44 -28.41 9.10 -10.08
N GLU A 45 -28.29 10.31 -10.64
CA GLU A 45 -27.54 11.41 -10.03
C GLU A 45 -28.19 11.88 -8.74
N ASP A 46 -29.53 12.04 -8.72
CA ASP A 46 -30.26 12.50 -7.53
C ASP A 46 -30.15 11.51 -6.36
N ASP A 47 -30.19 10.19 -6.66
CA ASP A 47 -30.00 9.15 -5.64
C ASP A 47 -28.58 9.18 -5.08
N MET A 48 -27.60 9.42 -5.94
CA MET A 48 -26.21 9.55 -5.51
C MET A 48 -26.02 10.79 -4.65
N LEU A 49 -26.55 11.96 -5.07
CA LEU A 49 -26.47 13.22 -4.30
C LEU A 49 -27.19 13.11 -2.94
N ARG A 50 -28.36 12.44 -2.88
CA ARG A 50 -29.02 12.11 -1.61
C ARG A 50 -28.14 11.26 -0.70
N SER A 51 -27.40 10.32 -1.29
CA SER A 51 -26.45 9.48 -0.54
C SER A 51 -25.26 10.29 -0.03
N VAL A 52 -24.77 11.26 -0.81
CA VAL A 52 -23.71 12.20 -0.40
C VAL A 52 -24.20 13.06 0.77
N ALA A 53 -25.35 13.70 0.66
CA ALA A 53 -25.93 14.54 1.73
C ALA A 53 -26.10 13.74 3.04
N LYS A 54 -26.59 12.50 2.95
CA LYS A 54 -26.72 11.60 4.12
C LYS A 54 -25.39 11.24 4.78
N LEU A 55 -24.32 11.14 4.01
CA LEU A 55 -22.99 10.73 4.47
C LEU A 55 -22.04 11.91 4.62
N GLN A 56 -22.49 13.14 4.41
CA GLN A 56 -21.67 14.35 4.38
C GLN A 56 -20.66 14.46 5.53
N PRO A 57 -21.04 14.31 6.82
CA PRO A 57 -20.06 14.44 7.92
C PRO A 57 -18.96 13.39 7.86
N GLN A 58 -19.29 12.19 7.38
CA GLN A 58 -18.33 11.11 7.24
C GLN A 58 -17.39 11.32 6.03
N LEU A 59 -17.94 11.87 4.93
CA LEU A 59 -17.16 12.18 3.73
C LEU A 59 -16.23 13.37 3.96
N GLU A 60 -16.69 14.42 4.64
CA GLU A 60 -15.85 15.55 5.03
C GLU A 60 -14.70 15.13 5.96
N LYS A 61 -14.99 14.25 6.94
CA LYS A 61 -13.97 13.67 7.80
C LYS A 61 -12.96 12.87 6.97
N LEU A 62 -13.43 12.00 6.06
CA LEU A 62 -12.59 11.25 5.15
C LEU A 62 -11.76 12.15 4.22
N MET A 63 -12.32 13.26 3.75
CA MET A 63 -11.62 14.22 2.91
C MET A 63 -10.52 14.95 3.69
N LYS A 64 -10.77 15.36 4.92
CA LYS A 64 -9.77 15.97 5.82
C LYS A 64 -8.65 14.96 6.15
N GLU A 65 -9.01 13.77 6.59
CA GLU A 65 -8.04 12.72 6.91
C GLU A 65 -7.19 12.31 5.69
N ASN A 66 -7.76 12.35 4.49
CA ASN A 66 -7.02 12.02 3.27
C ASN A 66 -6.33 13.22 2.61
N SER A 67 -6.70 14.46 2.89
CA SER A 67 -5.91 15.63 2.47
C SER A 67 -4.58 15.68 3.22
N ASP A 68 -4.58 15.31 4.50
CA ASP A 68 -3.36 15.22 5.30
C ASP A 68 -2.52 13.96 4.99
N HIS A 69 -3.15 12.91 4.42
CA HIS A 69 -2.50 11.64 4.10
C HIS A 69 -2.10 11.47 2.62
N ASP A 70 -2.59 12.33 1.72
CA ASP A 70 -2.29 12.22 0.27
C ASP A 70 -1.12 13.11 -0.19
N THR A 71 -0.50 13.82 0.72
CA THR A 71 0.90 14.22 0.54
C THR A 71 1.72 12.95 0.80
N GLY A 72 1.83 12.09 -0.21
CA GLY A 72 2.65 10.89 -0.15
C GLY A 72 4.02 11.22 0.44
N PHE A 73 4.74 10.23 0.91
CA PHE A 73 6.06 10.42 1.52
C PHE A 73 6.89 11.45 0.76
N LYS A 74 7.29 12.53 1.45
CA LYS A 74 8.12 13.59 0.89
C LYS A 74 9.58 13.29 1.16
N PHE A 75 10.35 13.32 0.10
CA PHE A 75 11.79 13.13 0.19
C PHE A 75 12.47 14.44 0.60
N SER A 76 13.58 14.31 1.29
CA SER A 76 14.48 15.40 1.66
C SER A 76 15.93 14.97 1.37
N PRO A 77 16.92 15.86 1.42
CA PRO A 77 18.33 15.50 1.28
C PRO A 77 18.77 14.39 2.24
N ASP A 78 18.19 14.36 3.44
CA ASP A 78 18.53 13.39 4.51
C ASP A 78 17.73 12.08 4.41
N THR A 79 16.84 11.94 3.40
CA THR A 79 16.03 10.73 3.27
C THR A 79 16.93 9.53 3.01
N ARG A 80 16.85 8.57 3.93
CA ARG A 80 17.58 7.32 3.87
C ARG A 80 16.66 6.17 4.29
N ILE A 81 16.75 5.05 3.59
CA ILE A 81 16.13 3.77 3.95
C ILE A 81 17.23 2.73 3.95
N ASP A 82 17.38 2.03 5.07
CA ASP A 82 18.43 1.06 5.26
C ASP A 82 17.85 -0.15 6.00
N THR A 83 17.67 -1.25 5.28
CA THR A 83 17.18 -2.52 5.81
C THR A 83 18.13 -3.65 5.37
N GLU A 84 17.88 -4.87 5.78
CA GLU A 84 18.68 -6.01 5.35
C GLU A 84 18.66 -6.23 3.82
N TYR A 85 17.59 -5.79 3.14
CA TYR A 85 17.35 -6.11 1.73
C TYR A 85 17.32 -4.91 0.80
N ILE A 86 17.34 -3.70 1.33
CA ILE A 86 17.32 -2.47 0.52
C ILE A 86 18.11 -1.35 1.18
N HIS A 87 18.83 -0.60 0.35
CA HIS A 87 19.58 0.58 0.73
C HIS A 87 19.22 1.73 -0.21
N PHE A 88 18.62 2.79 0.32
CA PHE A 88 18.28 3.99 -0.43
C PHE A 88 18.87 5.22 0.24
N HIS A 89 19.43 6.12 -0.55
CA HIS A 89 19.85 7.44 -0.08
C HIS A 89 19.73 8.50 -1.18
N MET A 90 19.71 9.75 -0.74
CA MET A 90 19.81 10.93 -1.60
C MET A 90 21.26 11.36 -1.69
N GLU A 91 21.72 11.71 -2.89
CA GLU A 91 23.10 12.16 -3.13
C GLU A 91 23.11 13.42 -4.00
N LYS A 92 23.83 14.44 -3.54
CA LYS A 92 24.03 15.65 -4.32
C LYS A 92 25.04 15.41 -5.44
N ALA A 93 24.68 15.80 -6.66
CA ALA A 93 25.51 15.63 -7.84
C ALA A 93 25.33 16.77 -8.85
N ASP A 94 26.29 16.95 -9.73
CA ASP A 94 26.16 17.87 -10.86
C ASP A 94 25.33 17.22 -11.97
N VAL A 95 24.02 17.37 -11.86
CA VAL A 95 23.04 16.81 -12.80
C VAL A 95 22.02 17.88 -13.20
N ASN A 96 21.62 17.90 -14.46
CA ASN A 96 20.63 18.85 -14.96
C ASN A 96 19.21 18.56 -14.43
N LYS A 97 18.91 17.29 -14.13
CA LYS A 97 17.64 16.83 -13.57
C LYS A 97 17.91 15.71 -12.58
N ALA A 98 17.04 15.53 -11.59
CA ALA A 98 17.12 14.42 -10.67
C ALA A 98 17.09 13.07 -11.40
N GLN A 99 17.92 12.13 -10.95
CA GLN A 99 18.09 10.80 -11.55
C GLN A 99 18.00 9.74 -10.46
N ALA A 100 17.16 8.73 -10.67
CA ALA A 100 17.12 7.55 -9.82
C ALA A 100 17.90 6.41 -10.49
N LYS A 101 18.92 5.91 -9.83
CA LYS A 101 19.75 4.81 -10.30
C LYS A 101 19.69 3.68 -9.27
N TRP A 102 19.58 2.44 -9.72
CA TRP A 102 19.63 1.28 -8.82
C TRP A 102 20.39 0.12 -9.44
N ASN A 103 21.01 -0.65 -8.56
CA ASN A 103 21.69 -1.91 -8.88
C ASN A 103 21.40 -2.91 -7.76
N GLY A 104 20.57 -3.92 -8.05
CA GLY A 104 20.13 -4.87 -7.05
C GLY A 104 19.36 -4.19 -5.91
N ASP A 105 19.85 -4.33 -4.69
CA ASP A 105 19.32 -3.83 -3.43
C ASP A 105 19.66 -2.37 -3.12
N ASN A 106 20.49 -1.74 -3.92
CA ASN A 106 20.94 -0.35 -3.74
C ASN A 106 20.24 0.57 -4.73
N MET A 107 19.67 1.67 -4.23
CA MET A 107 19.11 2.76 -5.02
C MET A 107 19.64 4.10 -4.53
N VAL A 108 20.06 4.95 -5.45
CA VAL A 108 20.46 6.33 -5.19
C VAL A 108 19.61 7.29 -6.02
N CYS A 109 19.17 8.37 -5.40
CA CYS A 109 18.60 9.51 -6.12
C CYS A 109 19.62 10.64 -6.16
N LEU A 110 20.17 10.92 -7.36
CA LEU A 110 21.07 12.03 -7.61
C LEU A 110 20.24 13.30 -7.82
N TYR A 111 20.61 14.40 -7.17
CA TYR A 111 19.92 15.69 -7.29
C TYR A 111 20.89 16.86 -7.33
N SER A 112 20.50 17.97 -7.96
CA SER A 112 21.28 19.20 -8.04
C SER A 112 20.89 20.20 -6.94
N ASP A 113 21.74 21.19 -6.70
CA ASP A 113 21.45 22.31 -5.78
C ASP A 113 20.17 23.08 -6.12
N ASN A 114 19.80 23.10 -7.38
CA ASN A 114 18.65 23.83 -7.88
C ASN A 114 17.34 23.04 -7.79
N LEU A 115 17.34 21.85 -7.15
CA LEU A 115 16.12 21.05 -6.99
C LEU A 115 15.11 21.79 -6.12
N ASN A 116 13.92 22.02 -6.68
CA ASN A 116 12.80 22.55 -5.90
C ASN A 116 12.15 21.46 -5.06
N TRP A 117 12.47 21.41 -3.78
CA TRP A 117 11.91 20.44 -2.83
C TRP A 117 10.42 20.62 -2.54
N ALA A 118 9.80 21.73 -2.98
CA ALA A 118 8.35 21.93 -2.88
C ALA A 118 7.61 21.39 -4.11
N ASP A 119 8.33 20.95 -5.15
CA ASP A 119 7.74 20.43 -6.37
C ASP A 119 7.19 19.01 -6.15
N GLU A 120 5.87 18.88 -6.10
CA GLU A 120 5.19 17.59 -5.92
C GLU A 120 5.48 16.61 -7.07
N SER A 121 5.71 17.12 -8.28
CA SER A 121 6.02 16.25 -9.43
C SER A 121 7.33 15.46 -9.25
N PHE A 122 8.32 16.06 -8.58
CA PHE A 122 9.56 15.39 -8.20
C PHE A 122 9.28 14.23 -7.22
N HIS A 123 8.48 14.49 -6.18
CA HIS A 123 8.14 13.47 -5.19
C HIS A 123 7.33 12.33 -5.81
N GLU A 124 6.37 12.62 -6.68
CA GLU A 124 5.58 11.61 -7.40
C GLU A 124 6.45 10.75 -8.30
N TRP A 125 7.35 11.39 -9.05
CA TRP A 125 8.31 10.68 -9.89
C TRP A 125 9.22 9.76 -9.07
N LEU A 126 9.80 10.26 -7.97
CA LEU A 126 10.70 9.47 -7.15
C LEU A 126 9.98 8.32 -6.43
N ARG A 127 8.74 8.56 -5.95
CA ARG A 127 7.87 7.48 -5.42
C ARG A 127 7.62 6.39 -6.46
N SER A 128 7.36 6.77 -7.71
CA SER A 128 7.14 5.81 -8.81
C SER A 128 8.40 5.01 -9.13
N ALA A 129 9.56 5.66 -9.15
CA ALA A 129 10.85 5.00 -9.36
C ALA A 129 11.17 4.02 -8.20
N MET A 130 10.98 4.46 -6.96
CA MET A 130 11.15 3.63 -5.78
C MET A 130 10.21 2.42 -5.78
N GLU A 131 8.95 2.60 -6.15
CA GLU A 131 7.98 1.51 -6.24
C GLU A 131 8.39 0.47 -7.29
N ALA A 132 8.92 0.90 -8.43
CA ALA A 132 9.43 -0.02 -9.45
C ALA A 132 10.63 -0.82 -8.93
N TRP A 133 11.57 -0.15 -8.26
CA TRP A 133 12.73 -0.78 -7.63
C TRP A 133 12.33 -1.77 -6.53
N LEU A 134 11.51 -1.35 -5.55
CA LEU A 134 11.01 -2.23 -4.49
C LEU A 134 10.31 -3.47 -5.05
N SER A 135 9.50 -3.30 -6.11
CA SER A 135 8.81 -4.42 -6.76
C SER A 135 9.80 -5.40 -7.39
N ASN A 136 10.92 -4.90 -7.94
CA ASN A 136 11.97 -5.74 -8.51
C ASN A 136 12.72 -6.52 -7.42
N VAL A 137 13.15 -5.85 -6.35
CA VAL A 137 13.85 -6.49 -5.23
C VAL A 137 12.94 -7.52 -4.53
N ALA A 138 11.68 -7.17 -4.26
CA ALA A 138 10.71 -8.06 -3.63
C ALA A 138 10.49 -9.36 -4.42
N LYS A 139 10.48 -9.31 -5.76
CA LYS A 139 10.38 -10.50 -6.63
C LYS A 139 11.60 -11.41 -6.52
N GLY A 140 12.76 -10.86 -6.22
CA GLY A 140 13.99 -11.64 -5.97
C GLY A 140 14.04 -12.26 -4.58
N VAL A 141 13.59 -11.51 -3.56
CA VAL A 141 13.78 -11.87 -2.14
C VAL A 141 12.63 -12.69 -1.56
N PHE A 142 11.37 -12.26 -1.77
CA PHE A 142 10.23 -12.85 -1.05
C PHE A 142 9.89 -14.30 -1.41
N PRO A 143 10.04 -14.77 -2.66
CA PRO A 143 9.69 -16.15 -3.00
C PRO A 143 10.47 -17.18 -2.21
N GLU A 144 11.78 -17.02 -2.09
CA GLU A 144 12.64 -17.95 -1.35
C GLU A 144 12.35 -17.89 0.15
N ARG A 145 12.21 -16.67 0.72
CA ARG A 145 11.89 -16.49 2.15
C ARG A 145 10.56 -17.13 2.51
N LEU A 146 9.49 -16.80 1.76
CA LEU A 146 8.16 -17.35 2.00
C LEU A 146 8.16 -18.87 1.87
N LYS A 147 8.86 -19.39 0.86
CA LYS A 147 8.99 -20.85 0.66
C LYS A 147 9.67 -21.52 1.85
N LYS A 148 10.80 -20.98 2.31
CA LYS A 148 11.53 -21.50 3.48
C LYS A 148 10.65 -21.54 4.73
N MET A 149 9.87 -20.49 5.00
CA MET A 149 8.92 -20.44 6.13
C MET A 149 7.78 -21.43 5.95
N ALA A 150 7.22 -21.58 4.76
CA ALA A 150 6.17 -22.54 4.47
C ALA A 150 6.66 -23.98 4.65
N ASP A 151 7.82 -24.30 4.10
CA ASP A 151 8.43 -25.65 4.22
C ASP A 151 8.71 -26.01 5.68
N ALA A 152 9.23 -25.06 6.48
CA ALA A 152 9.48 -25.29 7.92
C ALA A 152 8.21 -25.60 8.72
N ARG A 153 7.03 -25.18 8.26
CA ARG A 153 5.73 -25.44 8.86
C ARG A 153 4.95 -26.55 8.13
N GLY A 154 5.52 -27.20 7.11
CA GLY A 154 4.84 -28.19 6.29
C GLY A 154 3.64 -27.64 5.50
N LEU A 155 3.63 -26.33 5.23
CA LEU A 155 2.54 -25.63 4.55
C LEU A 155 2.77 -25.56 3.04
N LYS A 156 1.69 -25.59 2.26
CA LYS A 156 1.72 -25.44 0.81
C LYS A 156 0.75 -24.37 0.38
N TYR A 157 1.26 -23.30 -0.23
CA TYR A 157 0.47 -22.30 -0.95
C TYR A 157 0.49 -22.58 -2.45
N ARG A 158 -0.48 -22.05 -3.16
CA ARG A 158 -0.62 -22.27 -4.61
C ARG A 158 0.25 -21.32 -5.43
N GLU A 159 0.24 -20.04 -5.07
CA GLU A 159 0.92 -18.99 -5.81
C GLU A 159 1.29 -17.83 -4.86
N LEU A 160 2.45 -17.24 -5.09
CA LEU A 160 2.84 -15.96 -4.50
C LEU A 160 2.79 -14.87 -5.58
N LYS A 161 2.09 -13.77 -5.30
CA LYS A 161 2.06 -12.57 -6.14
C LYS A 161 2.61 -11.38 -5.38
N ILE A 162 3.61 -10.70 -5.97
CA ILE A 162 4.10 -9.42 -5.46
C ILE A 162 3.23 -8.30 -6.04
N THR A 163 2.74 -7.43 -5.17
CA THR A 163 1.83 -6.33 -5.51
C THR A 163 2.40 -4.98 -5.07
N LYS A 164 1.81 -3.90 -5.55
CA LYS A 164 2.10 -2.53 -5.16
C LYS A 164 0.97 -1.97 -4.27
N ALA A 165 0.35 -2.82 -3.48
CA ALA A 165 -0.77 -2.43 -2.63
C ALA A 165 -0.29 -1.50 -1.51
N LYS A 166 -0.99 -0.36 -1.36
CA LYS A 166 -0.75 0.66 -0.31
C LYS A 166 -1.80 0.60 0.81
N SER A 167 -2.71 -0.38 0.77
CA SER A 167 -3.79 -0.52 1.75
C SER A 167 -3.64 -1.75 2.65
N ARG A 168 -2.69 -2.62 2.34
CA ARG A 168 -2.41 -3.86 3.09
C ARG A 168 -1.01 -4.36 2.80
N TRP A 169 -0.40 -5.01 3.78
CA TRP A 169 0.93 -5.59 3.67
C TRP A 169 0.93 -6.95 2.95
N GLY A 170 -0.13 -7.73 3.17
CA GLY A 170 -0.33 -9.02 2.54
C GLY A 170 -1.80 -9.39 2.40
N SER A 171 -2.08 -10.53 1.80
CA SER A 171 -3.39 -11.21 1.83
C SER A 171 -3.25 -12.66 1.37
N CYS A 172 -4.03 -13.55 2.00
CA CYS A 172 -4.23 -14.91 1.54
C CYS A 172 -5.71 -15.12 1.21
N ASN A 173 -6.01 -15.88 0.16
CA ASN A 173 -7.39 -16.19 -0.21
C ASN A 173 -7.70 -17.68 -0.03
N ALA A 174 -9.00 -18.04 -0.10
CA ALA A 174 -9.47 -19.40 0.04
C ALA A 174 -8.87 -20.40 -1.00
N ARG A 175 -8.32 -19.90 -2.10
CA ARG A 175 -7.61 -20.72 -3.12
C ARG A 175 -6.14 -20.92 -2.76
N LYS A 176 -5.70 -20.50 -1.58
CA LYS A 176 -4.31 -20.56 -1.10
C LYS A 176 -3.32 -19.74 -1.95
N ASN A 177 -3.79 -18.68 -2.58
CA ASN A 177 -2.91 -17.71 -3.23
C ASN A 177 -2.54 -16.62 -2.21
N ILE A 178 -1.25 -16.34 -2.08
CA ILE A 178 -0.69 -15.32 -1.20
C ILE A 178 -0.29 -14.11 -2.05
N CYS A 179 -0.65 -12.92 -1.61
CA CYS A 179 -0.14 -11.68 -2.18
C CYS A 179 0.65 -10.94 -1.09
N LEU A 180 1.83 -10.43 -1.44
CA LEU A 180 2.64 -9.58 -0.57
C LEU A 180 2.87 -8.23 -1.24
N SER A 181 2.81 -7.15 -0.48
CA SER A 181 3.16 -5.82 -0.97
C SER A 181 4.68 -5.67 -1.05
N CYS A 182 5.20 -5.07 -2.13
CA CYS A 182 6.62 -4.76 -2.23
C CYS A 182 7.08 -3.76 -1.15
N TYR A 183 6.17 -2.99 -0.59
CA TYR A 183 6.45 -2.08 0.53
C TYR A 183 6.84 -2.79 1.83
N LEU A 184 6.64 -4.11 1.95
CA LEU A 184 7.19 -4.87 3.07
C LEU A 184 8.70 -4.69 3.23
N LEU A 185 9.43 -4.46 2.15
CA LEU A 185 10.89 -4.26 2.19
C LEU A 185 11.34 -3.05 3.02
N ILE A 186 10.46 -2.06 3.22
CA ILE A 186 10.77 -0.88 4.05
C ILE A 186 10.63 -1.14 5.56
N LEU A 187 10.03 -2.27 5.94
CA LEU A 187 9.89 -2.67 7.34
C LEU A 187 11.18 -3.35 7.84
N PRO A 188 11.42 -3.33 9.16
CA PRO A 188 12.40 -4.22 9.78
C PRO A 188 12.12 -5.69 9.41
N THR A 189 13.18 -6.48 9.22
CA THR A 189 13.09 -7.87 8.72
C THR A 189 12.15 -8.74 9.55
N TYR A 190 12.17 -8.62 10.88
CA TYR A 190 11.29 -9.40 11.75
C TYR A 190 9.79 -9.07 11.57
N LEU A 191 9.45 -7.83 11.17
CA LEU A 191 8.06 -7.46 10.82
C LEU A 191 7.67 -7.95 9.43
N GLN A 192 8.63 -8.00 8.48
CA GLN A 192 8.40 -8.67 7.20
C GLN A 192 8.07 -10.14 7.42
N ASP A 193 8.86 -10.81 8.27
CA ASP A 193 8.65 -12.23 8.61
C ASP A 193 7.32 -12.44 9.34
N TYR A 194 6.97 -11.55 10.26
CA TYR A 194 5.66 -11.56 10.92
C TYR A 194 4.50 -11.53 9.92
N ILE A 195 4.54 -10.63 8.94
CA ILE A 195 3.48 -10.56 7.91
C ILE A 195 3.49 -11.82 7.03
N MET A 196 4.65 -12.34 6.64
CA MET A 196 4.74 -13.60 5.88
C MET A 196 4.15 -14.78 6.68
N GLN A 197 4.44 -14.88 7.98
CA GLN A 197 3.86 -15.89 8.86
C GLN A 197 2.35 -15.73 9.05
N HIS A 198 1.87 -14.48 9.11
CA HIS A 198 0.45 -14.15 9.15
C HIS A 198 -0.27 -14.69 7.90
N GLU A 199 0.24 -14.43 6.71
CA GLU A 199 -0.35 -14.92 5.46
C GLU A 199 -0.26 -16.44 5.33
N LEU A 200 0.82 -17.06 5.79
CA LEU A 200 0.94 -18.51 5.85
C LEU A 200 -0.05 -19.13 6.85
N THR A 201 -0.34 -18.47 7.97
CA THR A 201 -1.30 -18.95 8.96
C THR A 201 -2.73 -18.99 8.39
N HIS A 202 -3.08 -18.10 7.45
CA HIS A 202 -4.34 -18.18 6.72
C HIS A 202 -4.53 -19.44 5.88
N LEU A 203 -3.48 -20.20 5.60
CA LEU A 203 -3.60 -21.51 4.94
C LEU A 203 -4.24 -22.57 5.87
N LEU A 204 -4.19 -22.34 7.18
CA LEU A 204 -4.75 -23.21 8.24
C LEU A 204 -6.07 -22.65 8.81
N GLU A 205 -6.14 -21.33 8.98
CA GLU A 205 -7.29 -20.65 9.58
C GLU A 205 -7.54 -19.30 8.89
N MET A 206 -8.70 -19.17 8.26
CA MET A 206 -9.01 -17.94 7.48
C MET A 206 -9.47 -16.77 8.34
N ASN A 207 -10.05 -17.05 9.51
CA ASN A 207 -10.61 -16.02 10.38
C ASN A 207 -9.63 -15.69 11.51
N HIS A 208 -9.48 -14.41 11.81
CA HIS A 208 -8.61 -13.91 12.89
C HIS A 208 -9.21 -14.16 14.30
N GLY A 209 -9.64 -15.40 14.58
CA GLY A 209 -10.12 -15.80 15.90
C GLY A 209 -8.99 -16.32 16.80
N ALA A 210 -9.34 -16.80 17.98
CA ALA A 210 -8.37 -17.31 18.96
C ALA A 210 -7.43 -18.39 18.37
N ARG A 211 -7.97 -19.28 17.53
CA ARG A 211 -7.17 -20.33 16.87
C ARG A 211 -6.13 -19.75 15.91
N PHE A 212 -6.49 -18.71 15.12
CA PHE A 212 -5.55 -18.02 14.25
C PHE A 212 -4.39 -17.43 15.04
N HIS A 213 -4.71 -16.66 16.09
CA HIS A 213 -3.71 -16.01 16.93
C HIS A 213 -2.81 -17.03 17.65
N ALA A 214 -3.34 -18.15 18.13
CA ALA A 214 -2.54 -19.20 18.72
C ALA A 214 -1.53 -19.81 17.71
N LEU A 215 -1.97 -20.08 16.47
CA LEU A 215 -1.12 -20.61 15.40
C LEU A 215 -0.06 -19.61 14.93
N LEU A 216 -0.41 -18.32 14.89
CA LEU A 216 0.52 -17.26 14.52
C LEU A 216 1.52 -17.03 15.63
N ASP A 217 1.09 -16.98 16.88
CA ASP A 217 1.95 -16.79 18.04
C ASP A 217 3.01 -17.90 18.17
N GLU A 218 2.59 -19.16 17.95
CA GLU A 218 3.54 -20.28 17.84
C GLU A 218 4.57 -20.06 16.71
N ALA A 219 4.11 -19.62 15.54
CA ALA A 219 4.97 -19.42 14.37
C ALA A 219 5.98 -18.28 14.54
N VAL A 220 5.68 -17.31 15.41
CA VAL A 220 6.53 -16.12 15.65
C VAL A 220 7.17 -16.15 17.06
N GLY A 221 7.17 -17.30 17.72
CA GLY A 221 7.86 -17.50 19.00
C GLY A 221 7.28 -16.70 20.17
N GLY A 222 5.95 -16.58 20.25
CA GLY A 222 5.26 -15.87 21.33
C GLY A 222 5.20 -14.35 21.16
N MET A 223 5.39 -13.86 19.93
CA MET A 223 5.54 -12.42 19.67
C MET A 223 4.36 -11.78 18.93
N ASP A 224 3.24 -12.53 18.69
CA ASP A 224 2.11 -12.02 17.89
C ASP A 224 1.57 -10.70 18.45
N ALA A 225 1.23 -10.63 19.72
CA ALA A 225 0.68 -9.42 20.33
C ALA A 225 1.62 -8.20 20.22
N LYS A 226 2.92 -8.42 20.41
CA LYS A 226 3.93 -7.35 20.32
C LYS A 226 4.09 -6.84 18.91
N TYR A 227 4.23 -7.75 17.93
CA TYR A 227 4.42 -7.37 16.53
C TYR A 227 3.15 -6.75 15.93
N SER A 228 1.98 -7.25 16.33
CA SER A 228 0.69 -6.67 15.95
C SER A 228 0.55 -5.22 16.43
N GLU A 229 0.95 -4.93 17.66
CA GLU A 229 0.93 -3.57 18.20
C GLU A 229 1.93 -2.66 17.49
N GLU A 230 3.13 -3.17 17.23
CA GLU A 230 4.17 -2.42 16.54
C GLU A 230 3.78 -2.10 15.08
N MET A 231 3.12 -3.03 14.39
CA MET A 231 2.63 -2.85 13.02
C MET A 231 1.65 -1.69 12.87
N LYS A 232 0.96 -1.27 13.93
CA LYS A 232 0.06 -0.10 13.90
C LYS A 232 0.78 1.22 13.61
N ARG A 233 2.09 1.26 13.83
CA ARG A 233 2.94 2.44 13.55
C ARG A 233 3.31 2.56 12.06
N TYR A 234 3.13 1.50 11.29
CA TYR A 234 3.50 1.43 9.88
C TYR A 234 2.27 1.35 8.99
N ARG A 235 2.38 1.96 7.81
CA ARG A 235 1.38 1.86 6.74
C ARG A 235 2.10 1.55 5.42
N PRO A 236 1.56 0.67 4.54
CA PRO A 236 2.17 0.39 3.25
C PRO A 236 2.20 1.60 2.33
#